data_cc43ee5d749a20cb75cc78174ee42e53
#
_entry.id   cc43ee5d749a20cb75cc78174ee42e53
#
_cell.length_a   1.000
_cell.length_b   1.000
_cell.length_c   1.000
_cell.angle_alpha   90.00
_cell.angle_beta   90.00
_cell.angle_gamma   90.00
#
_symmetry.space_group_name_H-M   'P 1'
#
loop_
_entity.id
_entity.type
_entity.pdbx_description
1 polymer ?
#
loop_
_entity_poly.entity_id
_entity_poly.type
_entity_poly.pdbx_seq_one_letter_code
_entity_poly.pdbx_strand_id
1 'polypeptide(L)'
;VVIDDTADVLLAVNSIIHSKTFDNGMICASEQSVTVIDTIYDQVKAEFQKRGCYFVKQGAEMEALRAAMFKNGALDHRIPGMAAAKIAEFAGIEVPAKTKILIAEVTSTDPAKEEFSHEKLSPVLAMYHAKDFQEAVDKAEHLVLAGGPGHTASLYVHPAQAEKISLFEHVMKACRIVINTPSSHGGI
;
A
#
# COMPACT_ATOMS: atom_id res chain seq x y z
N VAL A 1 -4.35 3.14 2.64
CA VAL A 1 -3.75 4.50 2.77
C VAL A 1 -4.18 5.37 1.62
N VAL A 2 -4.47 6.64 1.89
CA VAL A 2 -4.73 7.66 0.85
C VAL A 2 -3.64 8.73 0.91
N ILE A 3 -3.11 9.14 -0.25
CA ILE A 3 -2.24 10.31 -0.39
C ILE A 3 -2.98 11.34 -1.24
N ASP A 4 -3.41 12.42 -0.59
CA ASP A 4 -4.09 13.55 -1.21
C ASP A 4 -3.12 14.45 -1.97
N ASP A 5 -3.60 15.19 -2.97
CA ASP A 5 -2.79 16.11 -3.77
C ASP A 5 -2.20 17.29 -3.00
N THR A 6 -2.73 17.56 -1.80
CA THR A 6 -2.19 18.57 -0.87
C THR A 6 -1.18 18.03 0.13
N ALA A 7 -0.86 16.72 0.09
CA ALA A 7 0.02 16.08 1.04
C ALA A 7 1.48 16.51 0.90
N ASP A 8 2.22 16.46 1.99
CA ASP A 8 3.68 16.41 1.94
C ASP A 8 4.13 15.03 1.45
N VAL A 9 4.51 14.95 0.17
CA VAL A 9 4.91 13.69 -0.48
C VAL A 9 6.12 13.06 0.19
N LEU A 10 7.08 13.86 0.68
CA LEU A 10 8.27 13.34 1.36
C LEU A 10 7.88 12.67 2.67
N LEU A 11 7.04 13.34 3.45
CA LEU A 11 6.52 12.80 4.70
C LEU A 11 5.74 11.51 4.45
N ALA A 12 4.80 11.53 3.49
CA ALA A 12 3.95 10.37 3.17
C ALA A 12 4.78 9.15 2.78
N VAL A 13 5.67 9.29 1.79
CA VAL A 13 6.50 8.18 1.29
C VAL A 13 7.44 7.64 2.35
N ASN A 14 8.10 8.53 3.13
CA ASN A 14 8.97 8.09 4.23
C ASN A 14 8.19 7.29 5.29
N SER A 15 7.04 7.80 5.69
CA SER A 15 6.18 7.17 6.69
C SER A 15 5.72 5.79 6.24
N ILE A 16 5.27 5.66 4.99
CA ILE A 16 4.83 4.39 4.40
C ILE A 16 6.01 3.40 4.32
N ILE A 17 7.17 3.83 3.85
CA ILE A 17 8.35 2.95 3.80
C ILE A 17 8.74 2.48 5.19
N HIS A 18 8.82 3.38 6.16
CA HIS A 18 9.16 3.04 7.55
C HIS A 18 8.19 2.01 8.12
N SER A 19 6.90 2.28 7.98
CA SER A 19 5.84 1.41 8.47
C SER A 19 5.80 0.05 7.76
N LYS A 20 5.91 0.04 6.43
CA LYS A 20 5.84 -1.19 5.62
C LYS A 20 7.06 -2.09 5.75
N THR A 21 8.22 -1.53 6.10
CA THR A 21 9.45 -2.30 6.33
C THR A 21 9.63 -2.73 7.78
N PHE A 22 8.85 -2.17 8.72
CA PHE A 22 8.87 -2.61 10.10
C PHE A 22 8.47 -4.09 10.16
N ASP A 23 9.31 -4.90 10.80
CA ASP A 23 9.16 -6.35 10.90
C ASP A 23 8.80 -7.03 9.55
N ASN A 24 9.41 -6.56 8.45
CA ASN A 24 9.10 -7.01 7.09
C ASN A 24 7.59 -7.00 6.76
N GLY A 25 6.85 -6.03 7.29
CA GLY A 25 5.43 -5.85 7.01
C GLY A 25 4.50 -6.87 7.67
N MET A 26 4.97 -7.57 8.70
CA MET A 26 4.17 -8.57 9.43
C MET A 26 3.15 -7.97 10.39
N ILE A 27 3.38 -6.74 10.88
CA ILE A 27 2.40 -6.11 11.75
C ILE A 27 1.09 -5.86 10.99
N CYS A 28 -0.05 -6.24 11.57
CA CYS A 28 -1.36 -6.12 10.94
C CYS A 28 -1.76 -4.67 10.61
N ALA A 29 -1.18 -3.68 11.29
CA ALA A 29 -1.36 -2.26 11.00
C ALA A 29 -0.48 -1.76 9.83
N SER A 30 0.39 -2.61 9.25
CA SER A 30 1.22 -2.25 8.10
C SER A 30 0.37 -1.99 6.86
N GLU A 31 0.78 -1.01 6.07
CA GLU A 31 0.09 -0.63 4.84
C GLU A 31 0.00 -1.81 3.86
N GLN A 32 -1.21 -2.15 3.42
CA GLN A 32 -1.45 -3.16 2.38
C GLN A 32 -1.61 -2.53 1.00
N SER A 33 -2.11 -1.28 1.00
CA SER A 33 -2.40 -0.54 -0.23
C SER A 33 -2.17 0.95 -0.03
N VAL A 34 -1.82 1.65 -1.11
CA VAL A 34 -1.80 3.11 -1.19
C VAL A 34 -2.58 3.57 -2.43
N THR A 35 -3.52 4.48 -2.22
CA THR A 35 -4.25 5.15 -3.29
C THR A 35 -3.76 6.58 -3.39
N VAL A 36 -3.33 6.98 -4.57
CA VAL A 36 -2.70 8.27 -4.82
C VAL A 36 -3.51 9.03 -5.85
N ILE A 37 -3.76 10.32 -5.61
CA ILE A 37 -4.43 11.20 -6.56
C ILE A 37 -3.53 11.42 -7.79
N ASP A 38 -4.12 11.34 -8.98
CA ASP A 38 -3.40 11.35 -10.26
C ASP A 38 -2.48 12.54 -10.45
N THR A 39 -2.85 13.72 -9.94
CA THR A 39 -2.06 14.95 -10.08
C THR A 39 -0.67 14.87 -9.46
N ILE A 40 -0.49 14.00 -8.44
CA ILE A 40 0.80 13.80 -7.75
C ILE A 40 1.35 12.38 -7.89
N TYR A 41 0.66 11.52 -8.66
CA TYR A 41 1.00 10.10 -8.75
C TYR A 41 2.45 9.85 -9.18
N ASP A 42 2.89 10.50 -10.25
CA ASP A 42 4.26 10.35 -10.76
C ASP A 42 5.31 10.88 -9.78
N GLN A 43 5.00 11.96 -9.05
CA GLN A 43 5.88 12.47 -8.00
C GLN A 43 6.04 11.47 -6.85
N VAL A 44 4.94 10.89 -6.38
CA VAL A 44 4.94 9.86 -5.34
C VAL A 44 5.70 8.61 -5.81
N LYS A 45 5.46 8.17 -7.04
CA LYS A 45 6.17 7.05 -7.65
C LYS A 45 7.68 7.27 -7.71
N ALA A 46 8.10 8.42 -8.20
CA ALA A 46 9.52 8.80 -8.28
C ALA A 46 10.17 8.83 -6.88
N GLU A 47 9.46 9.33 -5.87
CA GLU A 47 9.99 9.39 -4.51
C GLU A 47 10.12 8.00 -3.88
N PHE A 48 9.18 7.08 -4.10
CA PHE A 48 9.33 5.67 -3.72
C PHE A 48 10.55 5.02 -4.38
N GLN A 49 10.73 5.20 -5.69
CA GLN A 49 11.88 4.66 -6.43
C GLN A 49 13.21 5.17 -5.88
N LYS A 50 13.32 6.49 -5.69
CA LYS A 50 14.50 7.14 -5.12
C LYS A 50 14.89 6.58 -3.74
N ARG A 51 13.92 6.09 -2.98
CA ARG A 51 14.13 5.55 -1.63
C ARG A 51 14.30 4.03 -1.58
N GLY A 52 14.44 3.38 -2.74
CA GLY A 52 14.76 1.97 -2.85
C GLY A 52 13.55 1.04 -2.91
N CYS A 53 12.39 1.55 -3.31
CA CYS A 53 11.25 0.72 -3.66
C CYS A 53 11.32 0.33 -5.15
N TYR A 54 10.93 -0.89 -5.47
CA TYR A 54 10.93 -1.42 -6.81
C TYR A 54 9.50 -1.55 -7.33
N PHE A 55 9.21 -0.88 -8.43
CA PHE A 55 7.94 -1.01 -9.14
C PHE A 55 8.01 -2.23 -10.05
N VAL A 56 7.20 -3.22 -9.75
CA VAL A 56 7.13 -4.47 -10.51
C VAL A 56 6.57 -4.16 -11.90
N LYS A 57 7.29 -4.60 -12.94
CA LYS A 57 6.89 -4.30 -14.32
C LYS A 57 5.63 -5.08 -14.69
N GLN A 58 4.73 -4.40 -15.39
CA GLN A 58 3.53 -5.04 -15.93
C GLN A 58 3.88 -6.19 -16.86
N GLY A 59 3.00 -7.19 -16.92
CA GLY A 59 3.21 -8.40 -17.71
C GLY A 59 3.99 -9.46 -16.93
N ALA A 60 5.08 -9.97 -17.48
CA ALA A 60 5.76 -11.17 -16.96
C ALA A 60 6.20 -11.08 -15.49
N GLU A 61 6.76 -9.93 -15.05
CA GLU A 61 7.19 -9.77 -13.66
C GLU A 61 5.98 -9.74 -12.71
N MET A 62 4.90 -9.03 -13.09
CA MET A 62 3.68 -8.97 -12.28
C MET A 62 3.06 -10.35 -12.11
N GLU A 63 2.95 -11.13 -13.19
CA GLU A 63 2.41 -12.47 -13.15
C GLU A 63 3.32 -13.44 -12.36
N ALA A 64 4.63 -13.30 -12.49
CA ALA A 64 5.59 -14.09 -11.70
C ALA A 64 5.46 -13.79 -10.20
N LEU A 65 5.35 -12.51 -9.82
CA LEU A 65 5.13 -12.11 -8.42
C LEU A 65 3.80 -12.65 -7.90
N ARG A 66 2.73 -12.52 -8.68
CA ARG A 66 1.40 -13.03 -8.35
C ARG A 66 1.43 -14.54 -8.08
N ALA A 67 1.98 -15.31 -9.01
CA ALA A 67 2.09 -16.76 -8.90
C ALA A 67 2.98 -17.23 -7.73
N ALA A 68 4.00 -16.43 -7.37
CA ALA A 68 4.85 -16.70 -6.21
C ALA A 68 4.14 -16.42 -4.89
N MET A 69 3.36 -15.34 -4.82
CA MET A 69 2.74 -14.88 -3.58
C MET A 69 1.41 -15.57 -3.28
N PHE A 70 0.62 -15.89 -4.31
CA PHE A 70 -0.74 -16.40 -4.11
C PHE A 70 -0.91 -17.77 -4.74
N LYS A 71 -1.54 -18.68 -3.99
CA LYS A 71 -1.87 -20.04 -4.43
C LYS A 71 -3.31 -20.34 -4.10
N ASN A 72 -4.09 -20.73 -5.12
CA ASN A 72 -5.50 -21.02 -4.96
C ASN A 72 -6.30 -19.88 -4.28
N GLY A 73 -5.96 -18.61 -4.63
CA GLY A 73 -6.60 -17.42 -4.09
C GLY A 73 -6.18 -17.05 -2.65
N ALA A 74 -5.20 -17.71 -2.07
CA ALA A 74 -4.70 -17.43 -0.72
C ALA A 74 -3.20 -17.09 -0.75
N LEU A 75 -2.75 -16.28 0.22
CA LEU A 75 -1.33 -15.97 0.39
C LEU A 75 -0.54 -17.25 0.70
N ASP A 76 0.57 -17.46 -0.01
CA ASP A 76 1.49 -18.56 0.27
C ASP A 76 2.11 -18.39 1.67
N HIS A 77 2.02 -19.43 2.49
CA HIS A 77 2.48 -19.41 3.90
C HIS A 77 3.97 -19.08 4.09
N ARG A 78 4.77 -19.10 3.02
CA ARG A 78 6.20 -18.77 3.02
C ARG A 78 6.46 -17.27 2.91
N ILE A 79 5.49 -16.50 2.44
CA ILE A 79 5.64 -15.06 2.16
C ILE A 79 5.64 -14.19 3.42
N PRO A 80 4.79 -14.41 4.45
CA PRO A 80 4.77 -13.57 5.63
C PRO A 80 6.17 -13.40 6.27
N GLY A 81 6.57 -12.14 6.49
CA GLY A 81 7.86 -11.79 7.08
C GLY A 81 9.09 -11.92 6.16
N MET A 82 8.92 -12.36 4.92
CA MET A 82 10.01 -12.47 3.95
C MET A 82 10.41 -11.08 3.45
N ALA A 83 11.71 -10.79 3.40
CA ALA A 83 12.22 -9.52 2.88
C ALA A 83 11.91 -9.35 1.38
N ALA A 84 11.70 -8.10 0.92
CA ALA A 84 11.32 -7.79 -0.46
C ALA A 84 12.24 -8.43 -1.53
N ALA A 85 13.57 -8.33 -1.35
CA ALA A 85 14.52 -8.93 -2.28
C ALA A 85 14.42 -10.47 -2.32
N LYS A 86 14.06 -11.12 -1.21
CA LYS A 86 13.84 -12.56 -1.15
C LYS A 86 12.54 -12.98 -1.82
N ILE A 87 11.48 -12.17 -1.71
CA ILE A 87 10.23 -12.40 -2.44
C ILE A 87 10.48 -12.29 -3.94
N ALA A 88 11.25 -11.28 -4.38
CA ALA A 88 11.62 -11.12 -5.78
C ALA A 88 12.43 -12.31 -6.30
N GLU A 89 13.46 -12.74 -5.54
CA GLU A 89 14.24 -13.95 -5.86
C GLU A 89 13.35 -15.19 -5.98
N PHE A 90 12.44 -15.37 -5.04
CA PHE A 90 11.47 -16.46 -5.04
C PHE A 90 10.49 -16.43 -6.23
N ALA A 91 10.17 -15.23 -6.72
CA ALA A 91 9.37 -15.02 -7.93
C ALA A 91 10.20 -15.07 -9.23
N GLY A 92 11.53 -15.19 -9.15
CA GLY A 92 12.41 -15.16 -10.33
C GLY A 92 12.54 -13.74 -10.94
N ILE A 93 12.38 -12.70 -10.14
CA ILE A 93 12.48 -11.30 -10.57
C ILE A 93 13.81 -10.72 -10.08
N GLU A 94 14.56 -10.13 -10.99
CA GLU A 94 15.81 -9.45 -10.65
C GLU A 94 15.55 -8.04 -10.14
N VAL A 95 15.93 -7.77 -8.89
CA VAL A 95 15.82 -6.46 -8.25
C VAL A 95 17.13 -6.09 -7.55
N PRO A 96 17.39 -4.79 -7.31
CA PRO A 96 18.54 -4.38 -6.49
C PRO A 96 18.50 -5.06 -5.10
N ALA A 97 19.65 -5.53 -4.63
CA ALA A 97 19.76 -6.28 -3.36
C ALA A 97 19.23 -5.50 -2.11
N LYS A 98 19.23 -4.16 -2.20
CA LYS A 98 18.73 -3.27 -1.14
C LYS A 98 17.27 -2.85 -1.34
N THR A 99 16.51 -3.53 -2.20
CA THR A 99 15.09 -3.24 -2.42
C THR A 99 14.32 -3.40 -1.10
N LYS A 100 13.62 -2.33 -0.73
CA LYS A 100 12.89 -2.24 0.54
C LYS A 100 11.46 -2.76 0.41
N ILE A 101 10.79 -2.40 -0.68
CA ILE A 101 9.38 -2.73 -0.94
C ILE A 101 9.25 -3.07 -2.42
N LEU A 102 8.45 -4.09 -2.73
CA LEU A 102 7.95 -4.34 -4.08
C LEU A 102 6.58 -3.66 -4.22
N ILE A 103 6.42 -2.81 -5.23
CA ILE A 103 5.17 -2.08 -5.46
C ILE A 103 4.51 -2.64 -6.72
N ALA A 104 3.28 -3.14 -6.56
CA ALA A 104 2.42 -3.61 -7.64
C ALA A 104 1.41 -2.50 -7.99
N GLU A 105 1.52 -1.92 -9.18
CA GLU A 105 0.52 -0.99 -9.70
C GLU A 105 -0.67 -1.78 -10.23
N VAL A 106 -1.84 -1.61 -9.62
CA VAL A 106 -3.05 -2.37 -9.90
C VAL A 106 -4.26 -1.44 -10.00
N THR A 107 -5.33 -1.91 -10.63
CA THR A 107 -6.52 -1.09 -10.89
C THR A 107 -7.76 -1.53 -10.11
N SER A 108 -7.93 -2.85 -9.90
CA SER A 108 -9.09 -3.37 -9.22
C SER A 108 -8.86 -3.45 -7.70
N THR A 109 -9.83 -2.99 -6.94
CA THR A 109 -9.89 -3.15 -5.48
C THR A 109 -10.70 -4.39 -5.06
N ASP A 110 -11.26 -5.12 -6.04
CA ASP A 110 -12.06 -6.33 -5.80
C ASP A 110 -11.13 -7.54 -5.58
N PRO A 111 -11.11 -8.15 -4.39
CA PRO A 111 -10.21 -9.26 -4.09
C PRO A 111 -10.51 -10.53 -4.92
N ALA A 112 -11.70 -10.64 -5.49
CA ALA A 112 -12.02 -11.74 -6.40
C ALA A 112 -11.37 -11.58 -7.79
N LYS A 113 -10.90 -10.38 -8.12
CA LYS A 113 -10.29 -10.03 -9.42
C LYS A 113 -8.81 -9.66 -9.32
N GLU A 114 -8.38 -9.22 -8.14
CA GLU A 114 -7.01 -8.71 -7.92
C GLU A 114 -6.46 -9.20 -6.58
N GLU A 115 -5.58 -10.18 -6.62
CA GLU A 115 -5.01 -10.80 -5.42
C GLU A 115 -4.14 -9.83 -4.62
N PHE A 116 -3.50 -8.82 -5.25
CA PHE A 116 -2.75 -7.80 -4.52
C PHE A 116 -3.62 -6.87 -3.67
N SER A 117 -4.95 -6.92 -3.79
CA SER A 117 -5.87 -6.24 -2.87
C SER A 117 -5.96 -6.91 -1.50
N HIS A 118 -5.60 -8.19 -1.39
CA HIS A 118 -5.57 -8.92 -0.13
C HIS A 118 -4.44 -8.48 0.81
N GLU A 119 -4.52 -8.90 2.07
CA GLU A 119 -3.42 -8.77 3.03
C GLU A 119 -2.21 -9.59 2.57
N LYS A 120 -1.01 -9.03 2.72
CA LYS A 120 0.23 -9.63 2.19
C LYS A 120 1.27 -9.95 3.26
N LEU A 121 1.15 -9.40 4.48
CA LEU A 121 2.04 -9.61 5.64
C LEU A 121 3.52 -9.63 5.26
N SER A 122 3.91 -8.76 4.34
CA SER A 122 5.24 -8.72 3.71
C SER A 122 5.49 -7.34 3.12
N PRO A 123 6.73 -6.96 2.77
CA PRO A 123 7.04 -5.67 2.15
C PRO A 123 6.64 -5.64 0.65
N VAL A 124 5.38 -5.99 0.38
CA VAL A 124 4.72 -5.84 -0.92
C VAL A 124 3.53 -4.93 -0.75
N LEU A 125 3.43 -3.90 -1.59
CA LEU A 125 2.42 -2.85 -1.52
C LEU A 125 1.65 -2.76 -2.84
N ALA A 126 0.32 -2.76 -2.78
CA ALA A 126 -0.52 -2.43 -3.93
C ALA A 126 -0.65 -0.92 -4.07
N MET A 127 -0.50 -0.37 -5.29
CA MET A 127 -0.62 1.05 -5.55
C MET A 127 -1.71 1.32 -6.59
N TYR A 128 -2.60 2.24 -6.26
CA TYR A 128 -3.78 2.59 -7.04
C TYR A 128 -3.76 4.06 -7.44
N HIS A 129 -4.26 4.35 -8.64
CA HIS A 129 -4.61 5.68 -9.09
C HIS A 129 -5.98 6.11 -8.56
N ALA A 130 -6.19 7.41 -8.37
CA ALA A 130 -7.50 8.01 -8.18
C ALA A 130 -7.54 9.39 -8.85
N LYS A 131 -8.61 9.67 -9.59
CA LYS A 131 -8.78 10.96 -10.30
C LYS A 131 -8.93 12.14 -9.34
N ASP A 132 -9.52 11.89 -8.16
CA ASP A 132 -9.81 12.89 -7.14
C ASP A 132 -9.85 12.26 -5.73
N PHE A 133 -10.02 13.12 -4.72
CA PHE A 133 -10.05 12.68 -3.32
C PHE A 133 -11.22 11.74 -3.01
N GLN A 134 -12.40 11.99 -3.61
CA GLN A 134 -13.57 11.14 -3.37
C GLN A 134 -13.32 9.72 -3.86
N GLU A 135 -12.82 9.57 -5.09
CA GLU A 135 -12.47 8.24 -5.62
C GLU A 135 -11.39 7.55 -4.80
N ALA A 136 -10.42 8.32 -4.27
CA ALA A 136 -9.37 7.75 -3.40
C ALA A 136 -9.97 7.20 -2.10
N VAL A 137 -10.91 7.92 -1.50
CA VAL A 137 -11.64 7.49 -0.30
C VAL A 137 -12.50 6.27 -0.60
N ASP A 138 -13.25 6.27 -1.69
CA ASP A 138 -14.12 5.15 -2.10
C ASP A 138 -13.30 3.86 -2.30
N LYS A 139 -12.15 3.95 -2.98
CA LYS A 139 -11.22 2.81 -3.16
C LYS A 139 -10.67 2.32 -1.81
N ALA A 140 -10.29 3.24 -0.93
CA ALA A 140 -9.78 2.90 0.39
C ALA A 140 -10.86 2.23 1.27
N GLU A 141 -12.09 2.73 1.25
CA GLU A 141 -13.21 2.11 1.96
C GLU A 141 -13.48 0.69 1.43
N HIS A 142 -13.52 0.52 0.11
CA HIS A 142 -13.73 -0.78 -0.50
C HIS A 142 -12.64 -1.79 -0.06
N LEU A 143 -11.37 -1.39 -0.06
CA LEU A 143 -10.26 -2.23 0.40
C LEU A 143 -10.35 -2.57 1.90
N VAL A 144 -10.78 -1.62 2.74
CA VAL A 144 -11.00 -1.86 4.17
C VAL A 144 -12.13 -2.87 4.39
N LEU A 145 -13.25 -2.71 3.69
CA LEU A 145 -14.39 -3.63 3.80
C LEU A 145 -14.05 -5.03 3.29
N ALA A 146 -13.29 -5.12 2.19
CA ALA A 146 -12.86 -6.40 1.62
C ALA A 146 -11.85 -7.14 2.51
N GLY A 147 -10.94 -6.41 3.17
CA GLY A 147 -9.96 -6.97 4.12
C GLY A 147 -10.52 -7.26 5.51
N GLY A 148 -11.76 -6.84 5.76
CA GLY A 148 -12.41 -6.89 7.07
C GLY A 148 -12.28 -5.56 7.83
N PRO A 149 -13.41 -4.97 8.27
CA PRO A 149 -13.40 -3.72 9.02
C PRO A 149 -12.70 -3.88 10.37
N GLY A 150 -12.12 -2.79 10.87
CA GLY A 150 -11.57 -2.74 12.21
C GLY A 150 -10.06 -2.58 12.34
N HIS A 151 -9.31 -2.59 11.23
CA HIS A 151 -7.86 -2.35 11.22
C HIS A 151 -7.49 -0.86 11.25
N THR A 152 -6.40 -0.46 10.61
CA THR A 152 -5.90 0.91 10.58
C THR A 152 -6.06 1.52 9.19
N ALA A 153 -6.53 2.75 9.11
CA ALA A 153 -6.54 3.56 7.90
C ALA A 153 -5.68 4.82 8.08
N SER A 154 -4.92 5.19 7.06
CA SER A 154 -4.04 6.37 7.09
C SER A 154 -4.38 7.34 5.96
N LEU A 155 -4.37 8.63 6.27
CA LEU A 155 -4.51 9.71 5.30
C LEU A 155 -3.32 10.66 5.40
N TYR A 156 -2.70 10.95 4.25
CA TYR A 156 -1.71 12.00 4.11
C TYR A 156 -2.36 13.16 3.36
N VAL A 157 -2.42 14.33 4.00
CA VAL A 157 -3.15 15.51 3.53
C VAL A 157 -2.61 16.75 4.21
N HIS A 158 -2.73 17.92 3.59
CA HIS A 158 -2.38 19.17 4.27
C HIS A 158 -3.32 19.41 5.46
N PRO A 159 -2.82 19.76 6.65
CA PRO A 159 -3.64 19.89 7.87
C PRO A 159 -4.79 20.90 7.78
N ALA A 160 -4.72 21.89 6.87
CA ALA A 160 -5.79 22.85 6.64
C ALA A 160 -7.01 22.28 5.90
N GLN A 161 -6.93 21.04 5.37
CA GLN A 161 -8.03 20.38 4.64
C GLN A 161 -9.00 19.68 5.59
N ALA A 162 -9.59 20.44 6.51
CA ALA A 162 -10.46 19.90 7.57
C ALA A 162 -11.65 19.09 7.03
N GLU A 163 -12.24 19.52 5.90
CA GLU A 163 -13.35 18.81 5.27
C GLU A 163 -12.94 17.44 4.72
N LYS A 164 -11.77 17.34 4.09
CA LYS A 164 -11.22 16.06 3.59
C LYS A 164 -10.90 15.12 4.75
N ILE A 165 -10.32 15.64 5.83
CA ILE A 165 -10.03 14.86 7.04
C ILE A 165 -11.34 14.32 7.64
N SER A 166 -12.32 15.18 7.85
CA SER A 166 -13.63 14.81 8.41
C SER A 166 -14.36 13.77 7.54
N LEU A 167 -14.32 13.92 6.21
CA LEU A 167 -14.91 12.93 5.30
C LEU A 167 -14.22 11.57 5.45
N PHE A 168 -12.89 11.55 5.46
CA PHE A 168 -12.12 10.31 5.60
C PHE A 168 -12.43 9.61 6.93
N GLU A 169 -12.43 10.35 8.04
CA GLU A 169 -12.76 9.83 9.37
C GLU A 169 -14.19 9.26 9.46
N HIS A 170 -15.15 9.90 8.77
CA HIS A 170 -16.53 9.44 8.77
C HIS A 170 -16.74 8.17 7.94
N VAL A 171 -16.07 8.08 6.80
CA VAL A 171 -16.24 6.96 5.85
C VAL A 171 -15.48 5.71 6.27
N MET A 172 -14.24 5.85 6.75
CA MET A 172 -13.38 4.70 7.04
C MET A 172 -13.93 3.82 8.16
N LYS A 173 -14.13 2.54 7.86
CA LYS A 173 -14.60 1.51 8.81
C LYS A 173 -13.40 0.85 9.53
N ALA A 174 -12.53 1.67 10.07
CA ALA A 174 -11.30 1.25 10.77
C ALA A 174 -11.36 1.66 12.25
N CYS A 175 -10.80 0.83 13.13
CA CYS A 175 -10.72 1.16 14.56
C CYS A 175 -9.74 2.29 14.85
N ARG A 176 -8.76 2.46 13.97
CA ARG A 176 -7.72 3.49 14.08
C ARG A 176 -7.60 4.23 12.77
N ILE A 177 -7.73 5.55 12.86
CA ILE A 177 -7.50 6.45 11.74
C ILE A 177 -6.33 7.36 12.13
N VAL A 178 -5.30 7.38 11.29
CA VAL A 178 -4.11 8.20 11.53
C VAL A 178 -3.92 9.19 10.39
N ILE A 179 -3.60 10.43 10.75
CA ILE A 179 -3.39 11.52 9.79
C ILE A 179 -1.90 11.89 9.80
N ASN A 180 -1.29 11.92 8.62
CA ASN A 180 0.13 12.27 8.42
C ASN A 180 1.10 11.48 9.33
N THR A 181 0.76 10.22 9.60
CA THR A 181 1.48 9.36 10.54
C THR A 181 1.63 7.95 9.96
N PRO A 182 2.76 7.27 10.19
CA PRO A 182 2.94 5.88 9.78
C PRO A 182 1.84 4.97 10.36
N SER A 183 1.26 4.13 9.53
CA SER A 183 0.14 3.25 9.93
C SER A 183 0.53 2.30 11.07
N SER A 184 1.78 1.81 11.08
CA SER A 184 2.31 0.95 12.15
C SER A 184 2.26 1.60 13.54
N HIS A 185 2.40 2.92 13.64
CA HIS A 185 2.30 3.64 14.91
C HIS A 185 0.88 3.58 15.52
N GLY A 186 -0.13 3.33 14.71
CA GLY A 186 -1.48 3.06 15.22
C GLY A 186 -1.67 1.63 15.77
N GLY A 187 -0.70 0.75 15.60
CA GLY A 187 -0.76 -0.66 16.02
C GLY A 187 0.15 -1.03 17.18
N ILE A 188 0.92 -0.06 17.68
CA ILE A 188 1.88 -0.23 18.78
C ILE A 188 1.35 0.46 20.04
#